data_857804449b610f66a734126432353dde
#
_entry.id   857804449b610f66a734126432353dde
#
_cell.length_a   1.000
_cell.length_b   1.000
_cell.length_c   1.000
_cell.angle_alpha   90.00
_cell.angle_beta   90.00
_cell.angle_gamma   90.00
#
_symmetry.space_group_name_H-M   'P 1'
#
loop_
_entity.id
_entity.type
_entity.pdbx_description
1 polymer ?
#
loop_
_entity_poly.entity_id
_entity_poly.type
_entity_poly.pdbx_seq_one_letter_code
_entity_poly.pdbx_strand_id
1 'polypeptide(L)' 'MAATVKVTLVKSVIGTKQSHRDTVLGLGLKKIGQVRELEDTPAVRGMINKVAYLVRVVD' A
#
# COMPACT_ATOMS: atom_id res chain seq x y z
N MET A 1 5.28 -11.32 18.94
CA MET A 1 5.77 -11.46 17.55
C MET A 1 5.05 -10.46 16.68
N ALA A 2 5.80 -9.78 15.85
CA ALA A 2 5.20 -8.85 14.93
C ALA A 2 4.60 -9.61 13.74
N ALA A 3 3.32 -9.39 13.48
CA ALA A 3 2.72 -9.87 12.25
C ALA A 3 3.10 -8.91 11.14
N THR A 4 3.31 -9.42 9.94
CA THR A 4 3.63 -8.60 8.79
C THR A 4 2.60 -8.84 7.69
N VAL A 5 2.46 -7.86 6.81
CA VAL A 5 1.59 -7.94 5.66
C VAL A 5 2.40 -7.50 4.44
N LYS A 6 2.26 -8.24 3.36
CA LYS A 6 2.91 -7.90 2.09
C LYS A 6 1.87 -7.29 1.16
N VAL A 7 2.22 -6.17 0.57
CA VAL A 7 1.34 -5.48 -0.36
C VAL A 7 2.08 -5.20 -1.65
N THR A 8 1.34 -5.20 -2.74
CA THR A 8 1.89 -4.87 -4.05
C THR A 8 1.02 -3.80 -4.71
N LEU A 9 1.66 -2.94 -5.48
CA LEU A 9 0.95 -1.94 -6.24
C LEU A 9 0.47 -2.56 -7.55
N VAL A 10 -0.84 -2.56 -7.77
CA VAL A 10 -1.43 -3.19 -8.96
C VAL A 10 -1.89 -2.18 -10.01
N LYS A 11 -2.03 -0.92 -9.61
CA LYS A 11 -2.43 0.15 -10.52
C LYS A 11 -1.53 1.36 -10.32
N SER A 12 -1.33 2.13 -11.41
CA SER A 12 -0.54 3.35 -11.35
C SER A 12 -1.22 4.38 -10.46
N VAL A 13 -0.40 5.15 -9.73
CA VAL A 13 -0.88 6.27 -8.92
C VAL A 13 -1.08 7.53 -9.76
N ILE A 14 -0.69 7.50 -11.01
CA ILE A 14 -0.89 8.65 -11.92
C ILE A 14 -2.37 8.84 -12.14
N GLY A 15 -2.84 10.08 -11.94
CA GLY A 15 -4.27 10.39 -12.06
C GLY A 15 -5.08 10.17 -10.80
N THR A 16 -4.47 9.68 -9.72
CA THR A 16 -5.17 9.54 -8.44
C THR A 16 -5.06 10.82 -7.62
N LYS A 17 -5.87 10.90 -6.57
CA LYS A 17 -5.81 12.04 -5.65
C LYS A 17 -4.44 12.10 -4.97
N GLN A 18 -3.99 13.31 -4.68
CA GLN A 18 -2.70 13.53 -4.04
C GLN A 18 -2.60 12.79 -2.69
N SER A 19 -3.69 12.81 -1.91
CA SER A 19 -3.69 12.12 -0.62
C SER A 19 -3.50 10.61 -0.79
N HIS A 20 -4.05 10.02 -1.85
CA HIS A 20 -3.89 8.59 -2.13
C HIS A 20 -2.46 8.29 -2.58
N ARG A 21 -1.89 9.16 -3.41
CA ARG A 21 -0.48 9.01 -3.82
C ARG A 21 0.44 9.07 -2.62
N ASP A 22 0.22 10.01 -1.71
CA ASP A 22 1.01 10.14 -0.50
C ASP A 22 0.89 8.89 0.36
N THR A 23 -0.32 8.32 0.46
CA THR A 23 -0.55 7.10 1.22
C THR A 23 0.22 5.93 0.61
N VAL A 24 0.17 5.77 -0.71
CA VAL A 24 0.91 4.70 -1.40
C VAL A 24 2.41 4.88 -1.21
N LEU A 25 2.92 6.11 -1.31
CA LEU A 25 4.33 6.39 -1.06
C LEU A 25 4.71 6.09 0.39
N GLY A 26 3.80 6.39 1.32
CA GLY A 26 4.00 6.05 2.73
C GLY A 26 4.08 4.55 2.97
N LEU A 27 3.41 3.76 2.14
CA LEU A 27 3.52 2.29 2.17
C LEU A 27 4.83 1.81 1.54
N GLY A 28 5.55 2.69 0.85
CA GLY A 28 6.80 2.34 0.20
C GLY A 28 6.65 1.81 -1.21
N LEU A 29 5.46 1.93 -1.79
CA LEU A 29 5.18 1.44 -3.14
C LEU A 29 5.32 2.59 -4.13
N LYS A 30 6.22 2.44 -5.08
CA LYS A 30 6.51 3.48 -6.08
C LYS A 30 6.20 3.03 -7.50
N LYS A 31 6.25 1.72 -7.76
CA LYS A 31 6.07 1.18 -9.10
C LYS A 31 5.09 0.02 -9.07
N ILE A 32 4.38 -0.17 -10.16
CA ILE A 32 3.50 -1.32 -10.32
C ILE A 32 4.33 -2.60 -10.25
N GLY A 33 3.83 -3.56 -9.49
CA GLY A 33 4.52 -4.84 -9.30
C GLY A 33 5.51 -4.85 -8.16
N GLN A 34 5.79 -3.70 -7.54
CA GLN A 34 6.65 -3.66 -6.37
C GLN A 34 5.92 -4.25 -5.18
N VAL A 35 6.62 -5.09 -4.41
CA VAL A 35 6.08 -5.71 -3.22
C VAL A 35 6.81 -5.15 -2.00
N ARG A 36 6.07 -4.80 -0.96
CA ARG A 36 6.65 -4.33 0.29
C ARG A 36 6.05 -5.11 1.45
N GLU A 37 6.91 -5.44 2.40
CA GLU A 37 6.49 -6.08 3.63
C GLU A 37 6.43 -5.01 4.73
N LEU A 38 5.30 -4.92 5.38
CA LEU A 38 5.04 -3.90 6.40
C LEU A 38 4.52 -4.56 7.66
N GLU A 39 4.68 -3.87 8.79
CA GLU A 39 4.08 -4.35 10.03
C GLU A 39 2.57 -4.30 9.93
N ASP A 40 1.91 -5.34 10.43
CA ASP A 40 0.47 -5.41 10.42
C ASP A 40 -0.08 -4.66 11.64
N THR A 41 -0.17 -3.35 11.52
CA THR A 41 -0.69 -2.48 12.56
C THR A 41 -1.98 -1.83 12.09
N PRO A 42 -2.83 -1.33 13.01
CA PRO A 42 -4.04 -0.61 12.61
C PRO A 42 -3.76 0.58 11.69
N ALA A 43 -2.64 1.28 11.92
CA ALA A 43 -2.27 2.42 11.08
C ALA A 43 -1.98 1.96 9.64
N VAL A 44 -1.19 0.90 9.49
CA VAL A 44 -0.85 0.34 8.17
C VAL A 44 -2.10 -0.20 7.49
N ARG A 45 -2.94 -0.90 8.23
CA ARG A 45 -4.20 -1.43 7.68
C ARG A 45 -5.11 -0.30 7.21
N GLY A 46 -5.17 0.80 7.94
CA GLY A 46 -5.94 1.97 7.54
C GLY A 46 -5.44 2.57 6.23
N MET A 47 -4.11 2.67 6.08
CA MET A 47 -3.50 3.15 4.84
C MET A 47 -3.81 2.23 3.67
N ILE A 48 -3.68 0.92 3.86
CA ILE A 48 -3.99 -0.06 2.83
C ILE A 48 -5.46 0.04 2.41
N ASN A 49 -6.34 0.16 3.38
CA ASN A 49 -7.77 0.24 3.13
C ASN A 49 -8.13 1.47 2.31
N LYS A 50 -7.47 2.59 2.59
CA LYS A 50 -7.69 3.84 1.88
C LYS A 50 -7.36 3.73 0.39
N VAL A 51 -6.35 2.92 0.05
CA VAL A 51 -5.90 2.76 -1.34
C VAL A 51 -6.06 1.32 -1.81
N ALA A 52 -7.02 0.60 -1.25
CA ALA A 52 -7.23 -0.81 -1.59
C ALA A 52 -7.51 -1.03 -3.08
N TYR A 53 -8.03 -0.02 -3.77
CA TYR A 53 -8.27 -0.11 -5.20
C TYR A 53 -6.98 0.00 -6.04
N LEU A 54 -5.88 0.42 -5.41
CA LEU A 54 -4.59 0.58 -6.08
C LEU A 54 -3.60 -0.51 -5.69
N VAL A 55 -3.78 -1.12 -4.52
CA VAL A 55 -2.84 -2.09 -3.97
C VAL A 55 -3.55 -3.38 -3.64
N ARG A 56 -2.75 -4.45 -3.50
CA ARG A 56 -3.28 -5.76 -3.17
C ARG A 56 -2.41 -6.38 -2.09
N VAL A 57 -3.04 -7.04 -1.14
CA VAL A 57 -2.32 -7.84 -0.14
C VAL A 57 -1.96 -9.17 -0.80
N VAL A 58 -0.68 -9.50 -0.79
CA VAL A 58 -0.15 -10.71 -1.45
C VAL A 58 0.45 -11.67 -0.43
N ASP A 59 -0.04 -11.66 0.73
CA ASP A 59 0.43 -12.48 1.82
C ASP A 59 0.45 -13.96 1.49
#